data_4ed87abde647d3e26b8d544ad9591891
#
_entry.id   4ed87abde647d3e26b8d544ad9591891
#
_cell.length_a   1.000
_cell.length_b   1.000
_cell.length_c   1.000
_cell.angle_alpha   90.00
_cell.angle_beta   90.00
_cell.angle_gamma   90.00
#
_symmetry.space_group_name_H-M   'P 1'
#
loop_
_entity.id
_entity.type
_entity.pdbx_description
1 polymer ?
#
loop_
_entity_poly.entity_id
_entity_poly.type
_entity_poly.pdbx_seq_one_letter_code
_entity_poly.pdbx_strand_id
1 'polypeptide(L)'
;MIRITIIGMGLIGTSLGMAIRQADAKDAPLGPTVITGYDKDRRAVGDARGRLAIDREARSLDDALHEAQIVVVAVPVQAVRDVFREIAPLLPNGAVVTDVASTKTQVLAWARELLPTTVEFIGGHPMAGKEQSGPAGAEPTLFKGAIYCLTPSQRARPQAIELVEAMVRQIHAKVYYIDVAEHDAYVAGVSHLPFMLSATLVDLISNSPGWKEMAPLAASGFRDISRLASGDAEMHRDICITNQAALVRWLEDAAGRLLELRDLIEAGESDQILEFFQRAHAAREEWLTSRPNLRPGEGDFEDIGGADVARPSLFGRLGSRKPPRKR
;
A
#
# COMPACT_ATOMS: atom_id res chain seq x y z
N MET A 1 21.03 14.61 11.10
CA MET A 1 19.58 15.00 11.06
C MET A 1 19.10 14.78 9.65
N ILE A 2 18.13 13.89 9.44
CA ILE A 2 17.58 13.56 8.13
C ILE A 2 16.43 14.53 7.80
N ARG A 3 16.44 15.07 6.59
CA ARG A 3 15.40 15.98 6.07
C ARG A 3 14.45 15.20 5.17
N ILE A 4 13.18 15.14 5.59
CA ILE A 4 12.11 14.41 4.91
C ILE A 4 11.12 15.42 4.38
N THR A 5 10.79 15.35 3.09
CA THR A 5 9.67 16.09 2.51
C THR A 5 8.53 15.14 2.21
N ILE A 6 7.33 15.47 2.68
CA ILE A 6 6.10 14.74 2.35
C ILE A 6 5.25 15.62 1.44
N ILE A 7 4.99 15.14 0.22
CA ILE A 7 4.13 15.78 -0.77
C ILE A 7 2.78 15.05 -0.78
N GLY A 8 1.72 15.75 -0.38
CA GLY A 8 0.41 15.18 -0.13
C GLY A 8 0.16 15.00 1.37
N MET A 9 -0.62 15.90 1.96
CA MET A 9 -0.97 15.90 3.39
C MET A 9 -2.38 15.37 3.62
N GLY A 10 -2.76 14.30 2.90
CA GLY A 10 -3.96 13.52 3.14
C GLY A 10 -3.83 12.60 4.35
N LEU A 11 -4.68 11.56 4.41
CA LEU A 11 -4.66 10.54 5.47
C LEU A 11 -3.26 9.91 5.63
N ILE A 12 -2.69 9.39 4.55
CA ILE A 12 -1.43 8.63 4.58
C ILE A 12 -0.24 9.53 4.89
N GLY A 13 -0.10 10.66 4.16
CA GLY A 13 1.04 11.57 4.36
C GLY A 13 1.07 12.18 5.75
N THR A 14 -0.10 12.58 6.29
CA THR A 14 -0.22 13.12 7.65
C THR A 14 0.07 12.04 8.69
N SER A 15 -0.48 10.82 8.55
CA SER A 15 -0.19 9.70 9.44
C SER A 15 1.30 9.34 9.45
N LEU A 16 1.94 9.34 8.27
CA LEU A 16 3.36 9.07 8.13
C LEU A 16 4.21 10.10 8.90
N GLY A 17 3.90 11.38 8.72
CA GLY A 17 4.59 12.44 9.44
C GLY A 17 4.43 12.32 10.97
N MET A 18 3.21 12.05 11.45
CA MET A 18 2.93 11.82 12.87
C MET A 18 3.72 10.61 13.41
N ALA A 19 3.71 9.49 12.68
CA ALA A 19 4.39 8.25 13.08
C ALA A 19 5.92 8.44 13.15
N ILE A 20 6.54 9.10 12.16
CA ILE A 20 7.98 9.39 12.17
C ILE A 20 8.36 10.25 13.38
N ARG A 21 7.55 11.24 13.73
CA ARG A 21 7.84 12.16 14.85
C ARG A 21 7.63 11.53 16.23
N GLN A 22 6.74 10.54 16.35
CA GLN A 22 6.48 9.86 17.62
C GLN A 22 7.49 8.74 17.92
N ALA A 23 8.33 8.38 16.97
CA ALA A 23 9.38 7.40 17.21
C ALA A 23 10.31 7.87 18.33
N ASP A 24 10.57 6.97 19.28
CA ASP A 24 11.43 7.26 20.43
C ASP A 24 12.85 7.61 19.94
N ALA A 25 13.37 8.76 20.31
CA ALA A 25 14.64 9.28 19.80
C ALA A 25 15.84 8.33 20.05
N LYS A 26 15.70 7.39 21.01
CA LYS A 26 16.73 6.40 21.35
C LYS A 26 16.77 5.22 20.40
N ASP A 27 15.63 4.87 19.80
CA ASP A 27 15.46 3.71 18.93
C ASP A 27 15.03 4.08 17.50
N ALA A 28 15.15 5.37 17.14
CA ALA A 28 14.76 5.86 15.81
C ALA A 28 15.79 5.43 14.74
N PRO A 29 15.45 4.50 13.82
CA PRO A 29 16.38 4.01 12.79
C PRO A 29 16.97 5.12 11.89
N LEU A 30 16.21 6.20 11.66
CA LEU A 30 16.68 7.38 10.92
C LEU A 30 17.46 8.36 11.79
N GLY A 31 17.42 8.23 13.11
CA GLY A 31 17.91 9.26 14.01
C GLY A 31 17.03 10.54 13.98
N PRO A 32 17.59 11.71 14.36
CA PRO A 32 16.84 12.95 14.37
C PRO A 32 16.38 13.35 12.96
N THR A 33 15.09 13.68 12.82
CA THR A 33 14.46 14.06 11.54
C THR A 33 13.90 15.48 11.58
N VAL A 34 13.79 16.11 10.42
CA VAL A 34 12.98 17.32 10.20
C VAL A 34 12.04 17.04 9.03
N ILE A 35 10.74 17.20 9.26
CA ILE A 35 9.70 16.90 8.28
C ILE A 35 9.13 18.21 7.72
N THR A 36 9.22 18.36 6.41
CA THR A 36 8.58 19.43 5.65
C THR A 36 7.34 18.85 4.95
N GLY A 37 6.19 19.46 5.14
CA GLY A 37 4.95 19.10 4.45
C GLY A 37 4.61 20.06 3.33
N TYR A 38 4.14 19.53 2.22
CA TYR A 38 3.58 20.27 1.10
C TYR A 38 2.30 19.59 0.59
N ASP A 39 1.30 20.40 0.31
CA ASP A 39 0.08 20.00 -0.42
C ASP A 39 -0.40 21.19 -1.25
N LYS A 40 -1.06 20.90 -2.38
CA LYS A 40 -1.76 21.92 -3.18
C LYS A 40 -2.89 22.59 -2.39
N ASP A 41 -3.55 21.83 -1.50
CA ASP A 41 -4.49 22.37 -0.52
C ASP A 41 -3.74 22.84 0.74
N ARG A 42 -3.63 24.16 0.88
CA ARG A 42 -2.98 24.79 2.02
C ARG A 42 -3.67 24.47 3.37
N ARG A 43 -4.97 24.16 3.35
CA ARG A 43 -5.69 23.76 4.58
C ARG A 43 -5.20 22.40 5.07
N ALA A 44 -5.00 21.45 4.16
CA ALA A 44 -4.46 20.14 4.52
C ALA A 44 -3.07 20.24 5.19
N VAL A 45 -2.21 21.16 4.70
CA VAL A 45 -0.91 21.43 5.33
C VAL A 45 -1.07 22.01 6.73
N GLY A 46 -1.96 22.99 6.90
CA GLY A 46 -2.26 23.61 8.22
C GLY A 46 -2.82 22.57 9.21
N ASP A 47 -3.74 21.71 8.75
CA ASP A 47 -4.31 20.64 9.57
C ASP A 47 -3.23 19.62 9.99
N ALA A 48 -2.36 19.21 9.06
CA ALA A 48 -1.23 18.34 9.36
C ALA A 48 -0.25 18.97 10.37
N ARG A 49 0.00 20.27 10.25
CA ARG A 49 0.80 21.03 11.22
C ARG A 49 0.15 21.05 12.62
N GLY A 50 -1.16 21.33 12.67
CA GLY A 50 -1.94 21.31 13.91
C GLY A 50 -1.94 19.95 14.60
N ARG A 51 -1.83 18.86 13.82
CA ARG A 51 -1.70 17.49 14.31
C ARG A 51 -0.25 17.07 14.62
N LEU A 52 0.69 17.98 14.55
CA LEU A 52 2.11 17.72 14.80
C LEU A 52 2.72 16.69 13.82
N ALA A 53 2.20 16.60 12.60
CA ALA A 53 2.72 15.68 11.58
C ALA A 53 4.00 16.22 10.91
N ILE A 54 4.18 17.54 10.88
CA ILE A 54 5.29 18.21 10.21
C ILE A 54 5.94 19.27 11.10
N ASP A 55 7.22 19.54 10.86
CA ASP A 55 7.98 20.61 11.52
C ASP A 55 7.87 21.93 10.76
N ARG A 56 7.75 21.85 9.43
CA ARG A 56 7.72 23.00 8.55
C ARG A 56 6.66 22.87 7.46
N GLU A 57 5.94 23.93 7.20
CA GLU A 57 5.03 24.08 6.08
C GLU A 57 5.78 24.71 4.90
N ALA A 58 5.83 24.00 3.77
CA ALA A 58 6.39 24.57 2.56
C ALA A 58 5.36 25.41 1.79
N ARG A 59 5.82 26.50 1.19
CA ARG A 59 4.99 27.39 0.39
C ARG A 59 4.95 27.04 -1.10
N SER A 60 5.96 26.35 -1.57
CA SER A 60 6.12 25.87 -2.95
C SER A 60 6.83 24.52 -2.95
N LEU A 61 6.85 23.82 -4.09
CA LEU A 61 7.64 22.60 -4.26
C LEU A 61 9.14 22.87 -4.13
N ASP A 62 9.64 23.99 -4.67
CA ASP A 62 11.04 24.41 -4.52
C ASP A 62 11.41 24.57 -3.04
N ASP A 63 10.58 25.31 -2.28
CA ASP A 63 10.75 25.46 -0.83
C ASP A 63 10.67 24.09 -0.10
N ALA A 64 9.79 23.20 -0.54
CA ALA A 64 9.61 21.87 0.07
C ALA A 64 10.81 20.96 -0.13
N LEU A 65 11.43 21.04 -1.31
CA LEU A 65 12.50 20.12 -1.74
C LEU A 65 13.89 20.62 -1.37
N HIS A 66 14.02 21.86 -0.94
CA HIS A 66 15.29 22.41 -0.54
C HIS A 66 15.99 21.53 0.51
N GLU A 67 17.13 20.95 0.15
CA GLU A 67 17.93 20.03 0.98
C GLU A 67 17.22 18.73 1.40
N ALA A 68 16.11 18.32 0.75
CA ALA A 68 15.43 17.07 1.03
C ALA A 68 16.32 15.86 0.74
N GLN A 69 16.44 14.94 1.69
CA GLN A 69 17.17 13.68 1.53
C GLN A 69 16.21 12.53 1.21
N ILE A 70 15.01 12.58 1.79
CA ILE A 70 13.90 11.67 1.46
C ILE A 70 12.73 12.51 0.99
N VAL A 71 12.14 12.15 -0.14
CA VAL A 71 10.92 12.75 -0.67
C VAL A 71 9.85 11.68 -0.76
N VAL A 72 8.80 11.81 0.03
CA VAL A 72 7.66 10.89 0.02
C VAL A 72 6.52 11.51 -0.78
N VAL A 73 6.12 10.86 -1.87
CA VAL A 73 4.98 11.27 -2.69
C VAL A 73 3.73 10.52 -2.21
N ALA A 74 2.87 11.22 -1.48
CA ALA A 74 1.67 10.69 -0.82
C ALA A 74 0.38 11.27 -1.40
N VAL A 75 0.33 11.38 -2.72
CA VAL A 75 -0.83 11.86 -3.49
C VAL A 75 -1.59 10.69 -4.14
N PRO A 76 -2.84 10.87 -4.63
CA PRO A 76 -3.54 9.88 -5.43
C PRO A 76 -2.67 9.39 -6.60
N VAL A 77 -2.77 8.08 -6.93
CA VAL A 77 -1.82 7.47 -7.88
C VAL A 77 -1.79 8.15 -9.24
N GLN A 78 -2.93 8.61 -9.76
CA GLN A 78 -2.97 9.34 -11.04
C GLN A 78 -2.23 10.70 -10.99
N ALA A 79 -2.16 11.33 -9.82
CA ALA A 79 -1.43 12.58 -9.65
C ALA A 79 0.09 12.38 -9.54
N VAL A 80 0.58 11.17 -9.28
CA VAL A 80 2.00 10.88 -9.11
C VAL A 80 2.82 11.29 -10.33
N ARG A 81 2.32 11.03 -11.54
CA ARG A 81 3.02 11.37 -12.78
C ARG A 81 3.29 12.87 -12.90
N ASP A 82 2.28 13.69 -12.61
CA ASP A 82 2.41 15.14 -12.69
C ASP A 82 3.31 15.68 -11.59
N VAL A 83 3.18 15.14 -10.37
CA VAL A 83 4.09 15.48 -9.26
C VAL A 83 5.54 15.14 -9.64
N PHE A 84 5.82 13.96 -10.21
CA PHE A 84 7.17 13.61 -10.65
C PHE A 84 7.72 14.61 -11.69
N ARG A 85 6.89 15.04 -12.64
CA ARG A 85 7.29 16.05 -13.65
C ARG A 85 7.63 17.39 -13.00
N GLU A 86 6.83 17.81 -12.02
CA GLU A 86 7.03 19.09 -11.34
C GLU A 86 8.24 19.08 -10.41
N ILE A 87 8.49 17.98 -9.69
CA ILE A 87 9.60 17.90 -8.74
C ILE A 87 10.94 17.57 -9.39
N ALA A 88 10.95 16.91 -10.55
CA ALA A 88 12.17 16.43 -11.19
C ALA A 88 13.28 17.51 -11.31
N PRO A 89 13.00 18.74 -11.79
CA PRO A 89 14.01 19.79 -11.90
C PRO A 89 14.44 20.40 -10.56
N LEU A 90 13.72 20.11 -9.48
CA LEU A 90 13.92 20.70 -8.15
C LEU A 90 14.59 19.75 -7.16
N LEU A 91 14.71 18.46 -7.51
CA LEU A 91 15.25 17.44 -6.63
C LEU A 91 16.75 17.64 -6.37
N PRO A 92 17.19 17.61 -5.11
CA PRO A 92 18.62 17.62 -4.79
C PRO A 92 19.32 16.37 -5.32
N ASN A 93 20.55 16.51 -5.78
CA ASN A 93 21.37 15.36 -6.17
C ASN A 93 21.55 14.39 -5.00
N GLY A 94 21.31 13.11 -5.23
CA GLY A 94 21.41 12.06 -4.22
C GLY A 94 20.18 11.91 -3.34
N ALA A 95 19.13 12.70 -3.54
CA ALA A 95 17.86 12.49 -2.86
C ALA A 95 17.25 11.12 -3.18
N VAL A 96 16.53 10.54 -2.22
CA VAL A 96 15.75 9.31 -2.41
C VAL A 96 14.28 9.65 -2.46
N VAL A 97 13.65 9.33 -3.58
CA VAL A 97 12.20 9.50 -3.78
C VAL A 97 11.51 8.18 -3.51
N THR A 98 10.45 8.21 -2.75
CA THR A 98 9.55 7.06 -2.54
C THR A 98 8.09 7.51 -2.66
N ASP A 99 7.18 6.56 -2.85
CA ASP A 99 5.75 6.82 -2.89
C ASP A 99 4.98 5.93 -1.91
N VAL A 100 3.68 6.12 -1.82
CA VAL A 100 2.77 5.32 -0.99
C VAL A 100 1.56 4.82 -1.77
N ALA A 101 1.62 4.86 -3.10
CA ALA A 101 0.50 4.49 -3.97
C ALA A 101 0.16 3.00 -3.87
N SER A 102 -1.10 2.67 -4.17
CA SER A 102 -1.62 1.30 -4.09
C SER A 102 -1.19 0.41 -5.26
N THR A 103 -0.63 0.98 -6.33
CA THR A 103 -0.13 0.26 -7.52
C THR A 103 1.29 0.70 -7.82
N LYS A 104 2.13 -0.21 -8.35
CA LYS A 104 3.57 0.04 -8.51
C LYS A 104 4.06 0.08 -9.95
N THR A 105 3.49 -0.73 -10.84
CA THR A 105 4.00 -0.87 -12.21
C THR A 105 4.05 0.44 -12.97
N GLN A 106 2.95 1.20 -12.97
CA GLN A 106 2.91 2.49 -13.65
C GLN A 106 3.73 3.55 -12.92
N VAL A 107 3.71 3.56 -11.59
CA VAL A 107 4.49 4.51 -10.78
C VAL A 107 5.99 4.35 -11.05
N LEU A 108 6.49 3.11 -11.09
CA LEU A 108 7.89 2.83 -11.43
C LEU A 108 8.23 3.26 -12.88
N ALA A 109 7.32 3.05 -13.83
CA ALA A 109 7.50 3.50 -15.20
C ALA A 109 7.62 5.03 -15.28
N TRP A 110 6.75 5.76 -14.60
CA TRP A 110 6.81 7.23 -14.52
C TRP A 110 8.07 7.73 -13.81
N ALA A 111 8.50 7.06 -12.74
CA ALA A 111 9.75 7.41 -12.07
C ALA A 111 10.96 7.26 -13.00
N ARG A 112 11.02 6.19 -13.79
CA ARG A 112 12.09 5.97 -14.79
C ARG A 112 12.06 6.98 -15.94
N GLU A 113 10.87 7.41 -16.35
CA GLU A 113 10.66 8.37 -17.44
C GLU A 113 11.03 9.79 -17.01
N LEU A 114 10.65 10.19 -15.80
CA LEU A 114 10.58 11.59 -15.40
C LEU A 114 11.64 12.03 -14.39
N LEU A 115 12.05 11.13 -13.49
CA LEU A 115 13.00 11.49 -12.45
C LEU A 115 14.45 11.50 -12.99
N PRO A 116 15.29 12.46 -12.57
CA PRO A 116 16.68 12.53 -13.02
C PRO A 116 17.50 11.35 -12.49
N THR A 117 18.52 10.95 -13.24
CA THR A 117 19.43 9.84 -12.86
C THR A 117 20.29 10.13 -11.64
N THR A 118 20.28 11.37 -11.16
CA THR A 118 21.00 11.82 -9.95
C THR A 118 20.26 11.49 -8.66
N VAL A 119 19.01 11.00 -8.74
CA VAL A 119 18.22 10.56 -7.58
C VAL A 119 17.87 9.08 -7.67
N GLU A 120 17.53 8.47 -6.54
CA GLU A 120 17.06 7.09 -6.47
C GLU A 120 15.55 7.07 -6.27
N PHE A 121 14.88 6.10 -6.88
CA PHE A 121 13.46 5.84 -6.62
C PHE A 121 13.27 4.44 -6.03
N ILE A 122 12.63 4.37 -4.87
CA ILE A 122 12.22 3.14 -4.20
C ILE A 122 10.70 3.16 -4.07
N GLY A 123 10.01 2.35 -4.84
CA GLY A 123 8.56 2.26 -4.75
C GLY A 123 8.12 1.73 -3.39
N GLY A 124 7.09 2.34 -2.82
CA GLY A 124 6.53 1.99 -1.52
C GLY A 124 5.01 1.80 -1.57
N HIS A 125 4.49 0.91 -0.72
CA HIS A 125 3.05 0.76 -0.52
C HIS A 125 2.77 0.25 0.90
N PRO A 126 2.31 1.11 1.82
CA PRO A 126 1.82 0.67 3.13
C PRO A 126 0.50 -0.08 2.96
N MET A 127 0.44 -1.36 3.36
CA MET A 127 -0.79 -2.14 3.38
C MET A 127 -1.67 -1.72 4.56
N ALA A 128 -1.97 -0.43 4.63
CA ALA A 128 -2.73 0.22 5.70
C ALA A 128 -3.53 1.39 5.15
N GLY A 129 -4.72 1.59 5.67
CA GLY A 129 -5.63 2.67 5.25
C GLY A 129 -6.91 2.65 6.07
N LYS A 130 -7.76 3.63 5.82
CA LYS A 130 -9.11 3.76 6.35
C LYS A 130 -10.05 4.26 5.27
N GLU A 131 -11.33 4.07 5.47
CA GLU A 131 -12.37 4.60 4.58
C GLU A 131 -12.48 6.15 4.66
N GLN A 132 -11.97 6.74 5.74
CA GLN A 132 -11.96 8.19 5.94
C GLN A 132 -10.80 8.83 5.18
N SER A 133 -11.08 9.80 4.31
CA SER A 133 -10.09 10.57 3.58
C SER A 133 -9.64 11.83 4.33
N GLY A 134 -8.50 12.39 3.91
CA GLY A 134 -7.98 13.65 4.42
C GLY A 134 -7.21 13.57 5.74
N PRO A 135 -6.62 14.70 6.20
CA PRO A 135 -5.79 14.74 7.41
C PRO A 135 -6.59 14.49 8.70
N ALA A 136 -7.92 14.73 8.68
CA ALA A 136 -8.78 14.55 9.85
C ALA A 136 -8.80 13.09 10.35
N GLY A 137 -8.71 12.12 9.45
CA GLY A 137 -8.65 10.68 9.77
C GLY A 137 -7.25 10.17 10.15
N ALA A 138 -6.21 11.01 10.06
CA ALA A 138 -4.83 10.59 10.27
C ALA A 138 -4.55 10.19 11.73
N GLU A 139 -3.73 9.17 11.90
CA GLU A 139 -3.27 8.71 13.22
C GLU A 139 -1.85 8.16 13.15
N PRO A 140 -1.05 8.34 14.22
CA PRO A 140 0.36 7.92 14.22
C PRO A 140 0.55 6.39 14.25
N THR A 141 -0.47 5.66 14.65
CA THR A 141 -0.44 4.20 14.77
C THR A 141 -0.93 3.47 13.53
N LEU A 142 -1.30 4.20 12.47
CA LEU A 142 -1.87 3.62 11.24
C LEU A 142 -1.02 2.50 10.63
N PHE A 143 0.30 2.63 10.72
CA PHE A 143 1.25 1.69 10.09
C PHE A 143 1.80 0.64 11.05
N LYS A 144 1.52 0.78 12.37
CA LYS A 144 2.10 -0.10 13.39
C LYS A 144 1.73 -1.56 13.12
N GLY A 145 2.77 -2.40 12.87
CA GLY A 145 2.62 -3.81 12.55
C GLY A 145 2.12 -4.12 11.13
N ALA A 146 1.73 -3.11 10.36
CA ALA A 146 1.31 -3.31 8.98
C ALA A 146 2.48 -3.71 8.07
N ILE A 147 2.21 -4.49 7.05
CA ILE A 147 3.15 -4.73 5.96
C ILE A 147 3.35 -3.43 5.18
N TYR A 148 4.60 -3.12 4.87
CA TYR A 148 4.98 -2.05 3.96
C TYR A 148 5.77 -2.66 2.81
N CYS A 149 5.14 -2.75 1.64
CA CYS A 149 5.81 -3.28 0.45
C CYS A 149 6.83 -2.28 -0.06
N LEU A 150 8.05 -2.78 -0.35
CA LEU A 150 9.10 -2.04 -1.03
C LEU A 150 9.42 -2.73 -2.37
N THR A 151 9.46 -1.94 -3.43
CA THR A 151 9.76 -2.40 -4.79
C THR A 151 10.97 -1.65 -5.34
N PRO A 152 12.18 -1.92 -4.84
CA PRO A 152 13.39 -1.27 -5.32
C PRO A 152 13.67 -1.70 -6.77
N SER A 153 14.16 -0.77 -7.59
CA SER A 153 14.63 -1.13 -8.92
C SER A 153 15.91 -1.96 -8.82
N GLN A 154 16.20 -2.79 -9.83
CA GLN A 154 17.45 -3.56 -9.89
C GLN A 154 18.72 -2.71 -9.87
N ARG A 155 18.62 -1.41 -10.15
CA ARG A 155 19.73 -0.45 -10.17
C ARG A 155 19.79 0.42 -8.92
N ALA A 156 18.84 0.25 -7.99
CA ALA A 156 18.79 1.04 -6.76
C ALA A 156 20.04 0.76 -5.91
N ARG A 157 20.66 1.82 -5.44
CA ARG A 157 21.82 1.69 -4.55
C ARG A 157 21.40 1.16 -3.19
N PRO A 158 22.20 0.24 -2.57
CA PRO A 158 21.87 -0.32 -1.26
C PRO A 158 21.56 0.75 -0.19
N GLN A 159 22.30 1.85 -0.18
CA GLN A 159 22.13 2.96 0.77
C GLN A 159 20.76 3.63 0.64
N ALA A 160 20.21 3.75 -0.59
CA ALA A 160 18.89 4.31 -0.81
C ALA A 160 17.80 3.36 -0.29
N ILE A 161 17.98 2.06 -0.50
CA ILE A 161 17.07 1.03 0.02
C ILE A 161 17.08 1.05 1.56
N GLU A 162 18.27 1.05 2.17
CA GLU A 162 18.44 1.09 3.63
C GLU A 162 17.81 2.35 4.25
N LEU A 163 17.89 3.50 3.56
CA LEU A 163 17.31 4.75 4.04
C LEU A 163 15.78 4.69 4.09
N VAL A 164 15.14 4.14 3.03
CA VAL A 164 13.69 3.95 3.01
C VAL A 164 13.26 2.85 3.98
N GLU A 165 14.01 1.76 4.08
CA GLU A 165 13.77 0.71 5.06
C GLU A 165 13.82 1.26 6.50
N ALA A 166 14.80 2.11 6.81
CA ALA A 166 14.89 2.78 8.12
C ALA A 166 13.65 3.64 8.41
N MET A 167 13.14 4.36 7.39
CA MET A 167 11.88 5.12 7.52
C MET A 167 10.70 4.20 7.82
N VAL A 168 10.58 3.08 7.12
CA VAL A 168 9.50 2.11 7.32
C VAL A 168 9.56 1.48 8.72
N ARG A 169 10.75 1.14 9.18
CA ARG A 169 10.95 0.61 10.55
C ARG A 169 10.64 1.66 11.62
N GLN A 170 10.95 2.93 11.37
CA GLN A 170 10.67 4.02 12.31
C GLN A 170 9.18 4.22 12.57
N ILE A 171 8.32 3.92 11.60
CA ILE A 171 6.86 3.95 11.78
C ILE A 171 6.29 2.62 12.29
N HIS A 172 7.16 1.71 12.77
CA HIS A 172 6.80 0.39 13.27
C HIS A 172 6.07 -0.51 12.25
N ALA A 173 6.26 -0.29 10.95
CA ALA A 173 5.77 -1.15 9.89
C ALA A 173 6.79 -2.27 9.60
N LYS A 174 6.31 -3.37 9.01
CA LYS A 174 7.11 -4.52 8.61
C LYS A 174 7.48 -4.40 7.13
N VAL A 175 8.77 -4.33 6.83
CA VAL A 175 9.25 -4.28 5.45
C VAL A 175 8.98 -5.61 4.75
N TYR A 176 8.42 -5.54 3.54
CA TYR A 176 8.22 -6.67 2.66
C TYR A 176 8.74 -6.32 1.26
N TYR A 177 9.82 -6.97 0.84
CA TYR A 177 10.37 -6.78 -0.50
C TYR A 177 9.62 -7.64 -1.51
N ILE A 178 9.19 -7.04 -2.60
CA ILE A 178 8.43 -7.72 -3.65
C ILE A 178 8.77 -7.15 -5.02
N ASP A 179 8.75 -7.99 -6.05
CA ASP A 179 8.82 -7.52 -7.43
C ASP A 179 7.58 -6.68 -7.80
N VAL A 180 7.77 -5.70 -8.66
CA VAL A 180 6.71 -4.76 -9.08
C VAL A 180 5.51 -5.46 -9.70
N ALA A 181 5.77 -6.44 -10.58
CA ALA A 181 4.69 -7.17 -11.28
C ALA A 181 3.96 -8.13 -10.33
N GLU A 182 4.69 -8.79 -9.43
CA GLU A 182 4.10 -9.64 -8.39
C GLU A 182 3.26 -8.81 -7.42
N HIS A 183 3.76 -7.63 -7.00
CA HIS A 183 3.01 -6.72 -6.15
C HIS A 183 1.63 -6.42 -6.73
N ASP A 184 1.58 -5.90 -7.97
CA ASP A 184 0.32 -5.49 -8.59
C ASP A 184 -0.63 -6.68 -8.83
N ALA A 185 -0.07 -7.86 -9.19
CA ALA A 185 -0.86 -9.08 -9.34
C ALA A 185 -1.48 -9.56 -8.01
N TYR A 186 -0.71 -9.50 -6.91
CA TYR A 186 -1.18 -9.98 -5.61
C TYR A 186 -2.17 -9.02 -4.96
N VAL A 187 -1.88 -7.71 -4.95
CA VAL A 187 -2.83 -6.74 -4.39
C VAL A 187 -4.13 -6.65 -5.19
N ALA A 188 -4.10 -6.95 -6.50
CA ALA A 188 -5.30 -7.07 -7.30
C ALA A 188 -6.28 -8.12 -6.73
N GLY A 189 -5.76 -9.28 -6.31
CA GLY A 189 -6.58 -10.35 -5.75
C GLY A 189 -7.01 -10.10 -4.31
N VAL A 190 -6.08 -9.69 -3.43
CA VAL A 190 -6.34 -9.64 -1.97
C VAL A 190 -6.86 -8.30 -1.46
N SER A 191 -6.79 -7.25 -2.27
CA SER A 191 -7.20 -5.89 -1.89
C SER A 191 -8.20 -5.29 -2.88
N HIS A 192 -7.88 -5.31 -4.18
CA HIS A 192 -8.66 -4.58 -5.17
C HIS A 192 -9.93 -5.32 -5.58
N LEU A 193 -9.86 -6.62 -5.86
CA LEU A 193 -11.06 -7.44 -6.13
C LEU A 193 -12.09 -7.37 -4.98
N PRO A 194 -11.71 -7.44 -3.69
CA PRO A 194 -12.65 -7.28 -2.59
C PRO A 194 -13.48 -6.00 -2.62
N PHE A 195 -12.88 -4.82 -2.88
CA PHE A 195 -13.67 -3.60 -2.95
C PHE A 195 -14.55 -3.54 -4.20
N MET A 196 -14.10 -4.13 -5.32
CA MET A 196 -14.92 -4.21 -6.54
C MET A 196 -16.15 -5.10 -6.35
N LEU A 197 -15.98 -6.26 -5.72
CA LEU A 197 -17.10 -7.15 -5.38
C LEU A 197 -18.06 -6.49 -4.39
N SER A 198 -17.53 -5.77 -3.40
CA SER A 198 -18.33 -4.99 -2.44
C SER A 198 -19.15 -3.90 -3.14
N ALA A 199 -18.52 -3.10 -4.01
CA ALA A 199 -19.21 -2.05 -4.76
C ALA A 199 -20.25 -2.64 -5.74
N THR A 200 -19.90 -3.73 -6.44
CA THR A 200 -20.82 -4.41 -7.36
C THR A 200 -22.04 -4.95 -6.63
N LEU A 201 -21.85 -5.54 -5.44
CA LEU A 201 -22.96 -6.02 -4.62
C LEU A 201 -23.91 -4.89 -4.23
N VAL A 202 -23.35 -3.76 -3.76
CA VAL A 202 -24.16 -2.60 -3.35
C VAL A 202 -24.91 -2.05 -4.55
N ASP A 203 -24.22 -1.83 -5.67
CA ASP A 203 -24.84 -1.29 -6.89
C ASP A 203 -25.95 -2.19 -7.41
N LEU A 204 -25.72 -3.49 -7.50
CA LEU A 204 -26.70 -4.50 -7.93
C LEU A 204 -27.98 -4.46 -7.07
N ILE A 205 -27.81 -4.50 -5.75
CA ILE A 205 -28.94 -4.64 -4.82
C ILE A 205 -29.68 -3.29 -4.68
N SER A 206 -28.95 -2.18 -4.57
CA SER A 206 -29.57 -0.85 -4.40
C SER A 206 -30.33 -0.36 -5.62
N ASN A 207 -29.98 -0.82 -6.81
CA ASN A 207 -30.68 -0.52 -8.07
C ASN A 207 -31.84 -1.51 -8.35
N SER A 208 -32.05 -2.52 -7.50
CA SER A 208 -33.20 -3.42 -7.63
C SER A 208 -34.51 -2.70 -7.34
N PRO A 209 -35.60 -2.98 -8.10
CA PRO A 209 -36.92 -2.42 -7.83
C PRO A 209 -37.44 -2.68 -6.41
N GLY A 210 -37.04 -3.79 -5.79
CA GLY A 210 -37.41 -4.19 -4.43
C GLY A 210 -36.49 -3.65 -3.33
N TRP A 211 -35.58 -2.73 -3.61
CA TRP A 211 -34.61 -2.28 -2.62
C TRP A 211 -35.24 -1.71 -1.33
N LYS A 212 -36.33 -0.95 -1.46
CA LYS A 212 -37.01 -0.35 -0.30
C LYS A 212 -37.51 -1.40 0.69
N GLU A 213 -37.97 -2.53 0.18
CA GLU A 213 -38.48 -3.65 0.96
C GLU A 213 -37.34 -4.54 1.49
N MET A 214 -36.24 -4.65 0.73
CA MET A 214 -35.06 -5.44 1.11
C MET A 214 -34.17 -4.72 2.13
N ALA A 215 -34.02 -3.42 2.05
CA ALA A 215 -33.12 -2.64 2.90
C ALA A 215 -33.33 -2.88 4.41
N PRO A 216 -34.58 -2.94 4.95
CA PRO A 216 -34.79 -3.26 6.35
C PRO A 216 -34.36 -4.67 6.77
N LEU A 217 -34.22 -5.59 5.81
CA LEU A 217 -33.77 -6.97 6.05
C LEU A 217 -32.25 -7.09 6.01
N ALA A 218 -31.53 -6.05 5.56
CA ALA A 218 -30.09 -6.02 5.50
C ALA A 218 -29.48 -5.98 6.92
N ALA A 219 -28.81 -7.07 7.30
CA ALA A 219 -28.21 -7.25 8.62
C ALA A 219 -26.67 -7.24 8.55
N SER A 220 -26.01 -7.85 9.55
CA SER A 220 -24.54 -7.85 9.66
C SER A 220 -23.82 -8.38 8.42
N GLY A 221 -24.32 -9.43 7.79
CA GLY A 221 -23.72 -9.99 6.58
C GLY A 221 -23.60 -8.96 5.44
N PHE A 222 -24.71 -8.26 5.13
CA PHE A 222 -24.68 -7.19 4.11
C PHE A 222 -23.78 -6.04 4.53
N ARG A 223 -23.89 -5.58 5.79
CA ARG A 223 -23.06 -4.50 6.33
C ARG A 223 -21.56 -4.82 6.21
N ASP A 224 -21.17 -6.05 6.57
CA ASP A 224 -19.76 -6.41 6.64
C ASP A 224 -19.16 -6.57 5.24
N ILE A 225 -19.87 -7.20 4.29
CA ILE A 225 -19.39 -7.38 2.93
C ILE A 225 -19.44 -6.08 2.12
N SER A 226 -20.39 -5.17 2.41
CA SER A 226 -20.55 -3.90 1.69
C SER A 226 -19.65 -2.78 2.21
N ARG A 227 -18.94 -2.97 3.32
CA ARG A 227 -18.13 -1.94 3.98
C ARG A 227 -17.12 -1.27 3.04
N LEU A 228 -16.46 -2.04 2.20
CA LEU A 228 -15.44 -1.52 1.28
C LEU A 228 -16.03 -0.64 0.15
N ALA A 229 -17.33 -0.71 -0.11
CA ALA A 229 -18.01 0.19 -1.05
C ALA A 229 -18.05 1.65 -0.55
N SER A 230 -17.81 1.88 0.76
CA SER A 230 -17.73 3.23 1.34
C SER A 230 -16.36 3.89 1.17
N GLY A 231 -15.41 3.24 0.51
CA GLY A 231 -14.09 3.81 0.24
C GLY A 231 -14.15 4.97 -0.76
N ASP A 232 -13.01 5.66 -0.90
CA ASP A 232 -12.87 6.80 -1.81
C ASP A 232 -13.03 6.38 -3.28
N ALA A 233 -14.03 6.93 -3.96
CA ALA A 233 -14.37 6.56 -5.33
C ALA A 233 -13.28 6.97 -6.35
N GLU A 234 -12.58 8.07 -6.11
CA GLU A 234 -11.47 8.49 -6.97
C GLU A 234 -10.28 7.55 -6.82
N MET A 235 -9.94 7.17 -5.60
CA MET A 235 -8.90 6.18 -5.33
C MET A 235 -9.23 4.83 -5.99
N HIS A 236 -10.46 4.35 -5.88
CA HIS A 236 -10.90 3.10 -6.52
C HIS A 236 -10.80 3.17 -8.04
N ARG A 237 -11.28 4.26 -8.66
CA ARG A 237 -11.12 4.52 -10.10
C ARG A 237 -9.65 4.48 -10.51
N ASP A 238 -8.80 5.18 -9.79
CA ASP A 238 -7.38 5.30 -10.09
C ASP A 238 -6.66 3.95 -10.01
N ILE A 239 -6.99 3.13 -9.02
CA ILE A 239 -6.51 1.75 -8.92
C ILE A 239 -6.97 0.92 -10.13
N CYS A 240 -8.24 1.02 -10.52
CA CYS A 240 -8.76 0.30 -11.68
C CYS A 240 -7.99 0.62 -12.97
N ILE A 241 -7.63 1.91 -13.16
CA ILE A 241 -6.90 2.34 -14.34
C ILE A 241 -5.43 1.92 -14.29
N THR A 242 -4.79 2.01 -13.11
CA THR A 242 -3.35 1.77 -12.97
C THR A 242 -2.98 0.30 -12.77
N ASN A 243 -3.95 -0.57 -12.45
CA ASN A 243 -3.76 -2.03 -12.33
C ASN A 243 -4.73 -2.83 -13.23
N GLN A 244 -5.06 -2.29 -14.40
CA GLN A 244 -6.11 -2.80 -15.28
C GLN A 244 -5.95 -4.29 -15.62
N ALA A 245 -4.78 -4.69 -16.09
CA ALA A 245 -4.57 -6.06 -16.61
C ALA A 245 -4.78 -7.14 -15.52
N ALA A 246 -4.25 -6.92 -14.32
CA ALA A 246 -4.43 -7.85 -13.21
C ALA A 246 -5.88 -7.88 -12.73
N LEU A 247 -6.55 -6.73 -12.68
CA LEU A 247 -7.93 -6.63 -12.24
C LEU A 247 -8.92 -7.28 -13.21
N VAL A 248 -8.74 -7.08 -14.52
CA VAL A 248 -9.59 -7.72 -15.53
C VAL A 248 -9.54 -9.24 -15.37
N ARG A 249 -8.35 -9.82 -15.23
CA ARG A 249 -8.17 -11.26 -15.00
C ARG A 249 -8.91 -11.74 -13.74
N TRP A 250 -8.72 -11.06 -12.60
CA TRP A 250 -9.39 -11.43 -11.35
C TRP A 250 -10.91 -11.30 -11.42
N LEU A 251 -11.42 -10.32 -12.17
CA LEU A 251 -12.86 -10.17 -12.39
C LEU A 251 -13.43 -11.27 -13.27
N GLU A 252 -12.71 -11.68 -14.33
CA GLU A 252 -13.08 -12.81 -15.17
C GLU A 252 -13.12 -14.12 -14.36
N ASP A 253 -12.08 -14.36 -13.55
CA ASP A 253 -12.03 -15.53 -12.68
C ASP A 253 -13.18 -15.52 -11.64
N ALA A 254 -13.48 -14.38 -11.02
CA ALA A 254 -14.58 -14.24 -10.07
C ALA A 254 -15.95 -14.44 -10.73
N ALA A 255 -16.16 -13.87 -11.91
CA ALA A 255 -17.39 -14.06 -12.68
C ALA A 255 -17.57 -15.54 -13.06
N GLY A 256 -16.51 -16.21 -13.51
CA GLY A 256 -16.53 -17.65 -13.79
C GLY A 256 -16.94 -18.48 -12.58
N ARG A 257 -16.38 -18.19 -11.40
CA ARG A 257 -16.76 -18.89 -10.15
C ARG A 257 -18.20 -18.66 -9.71
N LEU A 258 -18.72 -17.45 -9.94
CA LEU A 258 -20.14 -17.16 -9.67
C LEU A 258 -21.06 -17.94 -10.62
N LEU A 259 -20.69 -18.06 -11.89
CA LEU A 259 -21.44 -18.84 -12.87
C LEU A 259 -21.41 -20.35 -12.53
N GLU A 260 -20.25 -20.91 -12.17
CA GLU A 260 -20.14 -22.29 -11.72
C GLU A 260 -21.07 -22.56 -10.51
N LEU A 261 -21.06 -21.69 -9.50
CA LEU A 261 -21.93 -21.82 -8.33
C LEU A 261 -23.41 -21.73 -8.70
N ARG A 262 -23.79 -20.82 -9.61
CA ARG A 262 -25.16 -20.74 -10.14
C ARG A 262 -25.58 -22.05 -10.76
N ASP A 263 -24.73 -22.65 -11.62
CA ASP A 263 -25.07 -23.89 -12.33
C ASP A 263 -25.24 -25.07 -11.37
N LEU A 264 -24.41 -25.15 -10.32
CA LEU A 264 -24.57 -26.15 -9.26
C LEU A 264 -25.90 -25.97 -8.51
N ILE A 265 -26.30 -24.73 -8.23
CA ILE A 265 -27.57 -24.42 -7.56
C ILE A 265 -28.75 -24.79 -8.47
N GLU A 266 -28.69 -24.43 -9.75
CA GLU A 266 -29.73 -24.74 -10.74
C GLU A 266 -29.92 -26.25 -10.94
N ALA A 267 -28.81 -27.01 -10.94
CA ALA A 267 -28.81 -28.45 -11.04
C ALA A 267 -29.18 -29.19 -9.73
N GLY A 268 -29.25 -28.49 -8.60
CA GLY A 268 -29.54 -29.08 -7.29
C GLY A 268 -28.39 -29.96 -6.75
N GLU A 269 -27.15 -29.74 -7.16
CA GLU A 269 -25.96 -30.55 -6.81
C GLU A 269 -25.51 -30.30 -5.36
N SER A 270 -26.32 -30.84 -4.40
CA SER A 270 -26.15 -30.57 -2.96
C SER A 270 -24.74 -30.84 -2.44
N ASP A 271 -24.14 -31.96 -2.82
CA ASP A 271 -22.83 -32.36 -2.32
C ASP A 271 -21.72 -31.44 -2.85
N GLN A 272 -21.79 -31.06 -4.11
CA GLN A 272 -20.82 -30.15 -4.73
C GLN A 272 -20.96 -28.72 -4.18
N ILE A 273 -22.17 -28.28 -3.90
CA ILE A 273 -22.43 -27.00 -3.23
C ILE A 273 -21.82 -27.02 -1.81
N LEU A 274 -22.03 -28.10 -1.06
CA LEU A 274 -21.44 -28.26 0.27
C LEU A 274 -19.92 -28.24 0.22
N GLU A 275 -19.30 -28.98 -0.70
CA GLU A 275 -17.84 -28.96 -0.90
C GLU A 275 -17.28 -27.58 -1.25
N PHE A 276 -18.00 -26.81 -2.07
CA PHE A 276 -17.59 -25.42 -2.41
C PHE A 276 -17.45 -24.57 -1.14
N PHE A 277 -18.46 -24.59 -0.26
CA PHE A 277 -18.43 -23.81 0.97
C PHE A 277 -17.42 -24.34 1.99
N GLN A 278 -17.24 -25.67 2.07
CA GLN A 278 -16.24 -26.29 2.95
C GLN A 278 -14.81 -25.90 2.56
N ARG A 279 -14.48 -25.89 1.26
CA ARG A 279 -13.16 -25.44 0.77
C ARG A 279 -12.92 -23.96 1.10
N ALA A 280 -13.91 -23.10 0.89
CA ALA A 280 -13.80 -21.68 1.20
C ALA A 280 -13.64 -21.44 2.71
N HIS A 281 -14.42 -22.17 3.53
CA HIS A 281 -14.30 -22.11 4.98
C HIS A 281 -12.91 -22.55 5.46
N ALA A 282 -12.42 -23.70 5.02
CA ALA A 282 -11.13 -24.23 5.41
C ALA A 282 -9.99 -23.25 5.06
N ALA A 283 -9.98 -22.73 3.84
CA ALA A 283 -8.97 -21.76 3.41
C ALA A 283 -9.01 -20.46 4.23
N ARG A 284 -10.20 -20.01 4.61
CA ARG A 284 -10.34 -18.83 5.47
C ARG A 284 -9.81 -19.06 6.88
N GLU A 285 -10.14 -20.18 7.50
CA GLU A 285 -9.67 -20.52 8.85
C GLU A 285 -8.15 -20.73 8.88
N GLU A 286 -7.57 -21.38 7.87
CA GLU A 286 -6.13 -21.50 7.72
C GLU A 286 -5.47 -20.11 7.63
N TRP A 287 -6.02 -19.22 6.80
CA TRP A 287 -5.51 -17.86 6.70
C TRP A 287 -5.62 -17.08 8.01
N LEU A 288 -6.72 -17.19 8.74
CA LEU A 288 -6.89 -16.52 10.03
C LEU A 288 -5.92 -17.02 11.10
N THR A 289 -5.60 -18.32 11.11
CA THR A 289 -4.65 -18.91 12.06
C THR A 289 -3.20 -18.61 11.70
N SER A 290 -2.88 -18.53 10.41
CA SER A 290 -1.54 -18.20 9.91
C SER A 290 -1.25 -16.70 9.92
N ARG A 291 -2.28 -15.89 10.09
CA ARG A 291 -2.19 -14.43 10.02
C ARG A 291 -1.76 -13.85 11.37
N PRO A 292 -0.65 -13.11 11.45
CA PRO A 292 -0.37 -12.29 12.62
C PRO A 292 -1.49 -11.25 12.76
N ASN A 293 -1.96 -11.01 13.99
CA ASN A 293 -3.03 -10.06 14.31
C ASN A 293 -2.86 -8.75 13.54
N LEU A 294 -3.86 -8.40 12.70
CA LEU A 294 -3.75 -7.33 11.72
C LEU A 294 -4.56 -6.08 12.11
N ARG A 295 -5.13 -6.05 13.30
CA ARG A 295 -5.71 -4.80 13.77
C ARG A 295 -4.61 -3.99 14.45
N PRO A 296 -4.31 -2.76 13.97
CA PRO A 296 -3.43 -1.86 14.68
C PRO A 296 -3.97 -1.67 16.11
N GLY A 297 -3.18 -2.04 17.14
CA GLY A 297 -3.56 -1.90 18.55
C GLY A 297 -4.13 -3.13 19.24
N GLU A 298 -4.39 -4.26 18.57
CA GLU A 298 -4.77 -5.53 19.19
C GLU A 298 -3.59 -6.51 19.22
N GLY A 299 -2.95 -6.64 20.36
CA GLY A 299 -1.98 -7.67 20.71
C GLY A 299 -0.51 -7.34 20.46
N ASP A 300 0.34 -7.75 21.40
CA ASP A 300 1.78 -7.77 21.24
C ASP A 300 2.14 -8.72 20.10
N PHE A 301 2.77 -8.19 19.08
CA PHE A 301 3.33 -9.01 18.01
C PHE A 301 4.56 -9.72 18.56
N GLU A 302 4.39 -10.95 19.01
CA GLU A 302 5.54 -11.86 19.07
C GLU A 302 6.12 -11.93 17.65
N ASP A 303 7.41 -11.72 17.57
CA ASP A 303 8.23 -11.79 16.38
C ASP A 303 7.81 -13.02 15.56
N ILE A 304 7.23 -12.82 14.40
CA ILE A 304 7.11 -13.92 13.44
C ILE A 304 8.55 -14.19 13.09
N GLY A 305 9.10 -15.24 13.76
CA GLY A 305 10.47 -15.67 13.58
C GLY A 305 10.78 -15.65 12.11
N GLY A 306 11.81 -14.90 11.74
CA GLY A 306 12.15 -14.61 10.37
C GLY A 306 12.08 -15.86 9.51
N ALA A 307 10.95 -16.07 8.85
CA ALA A 307 11.02 -16.69 7.56
C ALA A 307 11.95 -15.77 6.80
N ASP A 308 13.16 -16.23 6.51
CA ASP A 308 14.10 -15.58 5.62
C ASP A 308 13.34 -15.24 4.35
N VAL A 309 12.74 -14.04 4.32
CA VAL A 309 12.29 -13.43 3.08
C VAL A 309 13.59 -13.16 2.36
N ALA A 310 13.95 -14.06 1.48
CA ALA A 310 15.19 -14.04 0.76
C ALA A 310 15.36 -12.66 0.17
N ARG A 311 16.29 -11.88 0.73
CA ARG A 311 16.80 -10.68 0.03
C ARG A 311 17.11 -11.18 -1.38
N PRO A 312 16.53 -10.58 -2.45
CA PRO A 312 16.95 -10.97 -3.78
C PRO A 312 18.46 -10.91 -3.77
N SER A 313 19.14 -12.05 -4.04
CA SER A 313 20.59 -12.16 -3.95
C SER A 313 21.14 -11.24 -5.03
N LEU A 314 21.51 -10.02 -4.66
CA LEU A 314 22.15 -9.02 -5.50
C LEU A 314 23.56 -9.47 -5.96
N PHE A 315 24.00 -10.64 -5.51
CA PHE A 315 25.25 -11.27 -5.93
C PHE A 315 24.96 -12.66 -6.49
N GLY A 316 24.97 -12.73 -7.84
CA GLY A 316 25.06 -14.01 -8.52
C GLY A 316 26.18 -14.85 -7.91
N ARG A 317 25.85 -16.04 -7.43
CA ARG A 317 26.84 -17.02 -7.01
C ARG A 317 27.78 -17.32 -8.16
N LEU A 318 28.96 -16.73 -8.14
CA LEU A 318 30.10 -17.26 -8.86
C LEU A 318 30.37 -18.67 -8.32
N GLY A 319 30.11 -19.66 -9.16
CA GLY A 319 30.19 -21.04 -8.83
C GLY A 319 31.61 -21.44 -8.44
N SER A 320 31.82 -21.83 -7.20
CA SER A 320 32.96 -22.64 -6.81
C SER A 320 32.66 -24.11 -7.13
N ARG A 321 33.09 -24.58 -8.30
CA ARG A 321 33.21 -26.03 -8.60
C ARG A 321 34.24 -26.62 -7.67
N LYS A 322 33.83 -27.48 -6.75
CA LYS A 322 34.75 -28.39 -6.08
C LYS A 322 35.33 -29.43 -7.07
N PRO A 323 36.63 -29.68 -7.06
CA PRO A 323 37.22 -30.74 -7.91
C PRO A 323 36.81 -32.12 -7.41
N PRO A 324 36.76 -33.15 -8.29
CA PRO A 324 36.40 -34.52 -7.92
C PRO A 324 37.48 -35.18 -7.06
N ARG A 325 37.09 -35.86 -6.00
CA ARG A 325 37.97 -36.73 -5.23
C ARG A 325 38.37 -37.94 -6.08
N LYS A 326 39.65 -38.11 -6.31
CA LYS A 326 40.24 -39.35 -6.86
C LYS A 326 40.17 -40.45 -5.81
N ARG A 327 39.73 -41.61 -6.25
CA ARG A 327 40.10 -42.89 -5.66
C ARG A 327 41.48 -43.31 -6.16
#